data_bd24276f4c80141c7a7abd0fbae0b515
#
_entry.id   bd24276f4c80141c7a7abd0fbae0b515
#
_cell.length_a   1.000
_cell.length_b   1.000
_cell.length_c   1.000
_cell.angle_alpha   90.00
_cell.angle_beta   90.00
_cell.angle_gamma   90.00
#
_symmetry.space_group_name_H-M   'P 1'
#
loop_
_entity.id
_entity.type
_entity.pdbx_description
1 polymer ?
#
loop_
_entity_poly.entity_id
_entity_poly.type
_entity_poly.pdbx_seq_one_letter_code
_entity_poly.pdbx_strand_id
1 'polypeptide(L)'
;MPTTAHTHAAAPVLVATDLSAQGDRALDRAVVLARELGARLIALHVLEPGTSAAAGGAPSWHRLTEDHREWASYRLGLDLDGAGIDTDIHVESGDPAEHILHLAQACGCGLVVTGVGRNESLGRLLLGSTVRKVVRHVAVPVLVVKTRPHGTYPKGVVATDFSPESGHALGLAARLLPRTPLTVFHACDTVLGMPGDAAHAPESLQHDLDHEMRGFLADIAGLPPGVPADTTVQYGEPETLLSEYVFRTRCDLVVAGAQRMKGIMGAMVGSVAERLLESLPSDVMLVRGQAVP
;
A
#
# COMPACT_ATOMS: atom_id res chain seq x y z
N MET A 1 -2.14 -27.57 34.84
CA MET A 1 -2.91 -27.27 33.60
C MET A 1 -2.23 -26.09 32.94
N PRO A 2 -1.52 -26.27 31.82
CA PRO A 2 -0.92 -25.11 31.14
C PRO A 2 -2.03 -24.34 30.40
N THR A 3 -2.17 -23.10 30.74
CA THR A 3 -3.03 -22.13 30.05
C THR A 3 -2.52 -21.95 28.62
N THR A 4 -3.24 -22.47 27.65
CA THR A 4 -2.99 -22.22 26.23
C THR A 4 -3.14 -20.73 25.99
N ALA A 5 -2.01 -20.04 25.83
CA ALA A 5 -1.99 -18.70 25.28
C ALA A 5 -2.66 -18.79 23.89
N HIS A 6 -3.83 -18.19 23.75
CA HIS A 6 -4.43 -17.92 22.44
C HIS A 6 -3.49 -16.94 21.74
N THR A 7 -2.62 -17.48 20.91
CA THR A 7 -1.90 -16.67 19.91
C THR A 7 -2.99 -16.07 19.04
N HIS A 8 -3.23 -14.76 19.16
CA HIS A 8 -4.10 -14.05 18.23
C HIS A 8 -3.47 -14.26 16.84
N ALA A 9 -4.13 -15.04 16.00
CA ALA A 9 -3.73 -15.19 14.61
C ALA A 9 -3.68 -13.79 13.98
N ALA A 10 -2.61 -13.51 13.25
CA ALA A 10 -2.50 -12.23 12.55
C ALA A 10 -3.68 -12.04 11.60
N ALA A 11 -4.18 -10.81 11.48
CA ALA A 11 -5.28 -10.50 10.58
C ALA A 11 -4.91 -10.89 9.13
N PRO A 12 -5.84 -11.46 8.35
CA PRO A 12 -5.55 -11.94 7.00
C PRO A 12 -5.05 -10.82 6.07
N VAL A 13 -4.23 -11.20 5.10
CA VAL A 13 -3.85 -10.37 3.96
C VAL A 13 -4.76 -10.70 2.79
N LEU A 14 -5.44 -9.70 2.22
CA LEU A 14 -6.24 -9.85 1.00
C LEU A 14 -5.43 -9.37 -0.19
N VAL A 15 -5.26 -10.21 -1.21
CA VAL A 15 -4.73 -9.77 -2.51
C VAL A 15 -5.81 -9.82 -3.57
N ALA A 16 -5.93 -8.73 -4.34
CA ALA A 16 -6.79 -8.67 -5.51
C ALA A 16 -5.92 -8.73 -6.77
N THR A 17 -6.19 -9.72 -7.62
CA THR A 17 -5.46 -9.94 -8.86
C THR A 17 -6.41 -10.04 -10.06
N ASP A 18 -6.00 -9.49 -11.19
CA ASP A 18 -6.66 -9.64 -12.48
C ASP A 18 -5.98 -10.72 -13.35
N LEU A 19 -5.09 -11.51 -12.76
CA LEU A 19 -4.27 -12.53 -13.43
C LEU A 19 -3.38 -11.95 -14.55
N SER A 20 -3.09 -10.66 -14.50
CA SER A 20 -2.08 -10.00 -15.36
C SER A 20 -0.71 -10.06 -14.70
N ALA A 21 0.33 -9.73 -15.46
CA ALA A 21 1.69 -9.66 -14.93
C ALA A 21 1.85 -8.66 -13.76
N GLN A 22 1.03 -7.61 -13.71
CA GLN A 22 0.96 -6.69 -12.58
C GLN A 22 0.22 -7.33 -11.39
N GLY A 23 -0.84 -8.10 -11.67
CA GLY A 23 -1.54 -8.91 -10.68
C GLY A 23 -0.66 -9.98 -10.07
N ASP A 24 0.18 -10.63 -10.88
CA ASP A 24 1.15 -11.65 -10.41
C ASP A 24 2.18 -11.04 -9.44
N ARG A 25 2.68 -9.82 -9.73
CA ARG A 25 3.57 -9.11 -8.78
C ARG A 25 2.90 -8.84 -7.44
N ALA A 26 1.62 -8.45 -7.47
CA ALA A 26 0.85 -8.22 -6.26
C ALA A 26 0.64 -9.53 -5.47
N LEU A 27 0.36 -10.63 -6.15
CA LEU A 27 0.23 -11.96 -5.56
C LEU A 27 1.53 -12.39 -4.89
N ASP A 28 2.66 -12.32 -5.61
CA ASP A 28 3.98 -12.64 -5.07
C ASP A 28 4.30 -11.80 -3.82
N ARG A 29 4.02 -10.50 -3.86
CA ARG A 29 4.24 -9.60 -2.70
C ARG A 29 3.35 -9.96 -1.53
N ALA A 30 2.08 -10.29 -1.77
CA ALA A 30 1.15 -10.69 -0.73
C ALA A 30 1.57 -11.99 -0.05
N VAL A 31 2.08 -12.96 -0.81
CA VAL A 31 2.65 -14.22 -0.27
C VAL A 31 3.83 -13.93 0.66
N VAL A 32 4.76 -13.05 0.25
CA VAL A 32 5.90 -12.66 1.10
C VAL A 32 5.41 -12.04 2.41
N LEU A 33 4.49 -11.08 2.35
CA LEU A 33 3.97 -10.38 3.53
C LEU A 33 3.15 -11.31 4.43
N ALA A 34 2.29 -12.15 3.88
CA ALA A 34 1.52 -13.11 4.66
C ALA A 34 2.43 -14.08 5.43
N ARG A 35 3.53 -14.52 4.79
CA ARG A 35 4.56 -15.37 5.43
C ARG A 35 5.29 -14.63 6.56
N GLU A 36 5.68 -13.37 6.35
CA GLU A 36 6.34 -12.57 7.37
C GLU A 36 5.47 -12.31 8.59
N LEU A 37 4.19 -12.10 8.36
CA LEU A 37 3.19 -11.81 9.38
C LEU A 37 2.64 -13.08 10.05
N GLY A 38 2.91 -14.26 9.50
CA GLY A 38 2.24 -15.50 9.93
C GLY A 38 0.71 -15.44 9.72
N ALA A 39 0.28 -14.71 8.70
CA ALA A 39 -1.12 -14.45 8.37
C ALA A 39 -1.62 -15.39 7.27
N ARG A 40 -2.93 -15.65 7.26
CA ARG A 40 -3.61 -16.27 6.13
C ARG A 40 -3.65 -15.31 4.94
N LEU A 41 -3.51 -15.84 3.73
CA LEU A 41 -3.69 -15.10 2.48
C LEU A 41 -5.06 -15.39 1.88
N ILE A 42 -5.80 -14.35 1.54
CA ILE A 42 -7.04 -14.43 0.77
C ILE A 42 -6.75 -13.90 -0.62
N ALA A 43 -6.84 -14.75 -1.64
CA ALA A 43 -6.63 -14.38 -3.03
C ALA A 43 -7.97 -14.19 -3.73
N LEU A 44 -8.25 -12.98 -4.20
CA LEU A 44 -9.48 -12.63 -4.88
C LEU A 44 -9.22 -12.31 -6.36
N HIS A 45 -9.95 -13.01 -7.23
CA HIS A 45 -10.11 -12.66 -8.64
C HIS A 45 -11.57 -12.34 -8.94
N VAL A 46 -11.84 -11.28 -9.70
CA VAL A 46 -13.20 -10.89 -10.05
C VAL A 46 -13.36 -10.86 -11.57
N LEU A 47 -14.31 -11.65 -12.05
CA LEU A 47 -14.72 -11.70 -13.44
C LEU A 47 -15.66 -10.51 -13.73
N GLU A 48 -15.18 -9.54 -14.51
CA GLU A 48 -15.99 -8.36 -14.86
C GLU A 48 -17.00 -8.69 -15.95
N PRO A 49 -18.29 -8.34 -15.78
CA PRO A 49 -19.31 -8.54 -16.81
C PRO A 49 -18.98 -7.72 -18.06
N GLY A 50 -18.93 -8.36 -19.22
CA GLY A 50 -18.79 -7.67 -20.51
C GLY A 50 -17.38 -7.54 -21.08
N THR A 51 -16.33 -7.86 -20.34
CA THR A 51 -14.95 -7.90 -20.90
C THR A 51 -14.77 -9.02 -21.92
N SER A 52 -15.59 -10.07 -21.85
CA SER A 52 -15.58 -11.22 -22.76
C SER A 52 -16.28 -10.96 -24.11
N ALA A 53 -17.26 -10.05 -24.17
CA ALA A 53 -18.11 -9.88 -25.35
C ALA A 53 -17.75 -8.67 -26.25
N ALA A 54 -17.10 -7.65 -25.69
CA ALA A 54 -16.86 -6.39 -26.41
C ALA A 54 -15.53 -6.35 -27.20
N ALA A 55 -14.58 -7.23 -26.87
CA ALA A 55 -13.35 -7.38 -27.64
C ALA A 55 -13.59 -8.35 -28.79
N GLY A 56 -13.98 -7.86 -29.97
CA GLY A 56 -14.21 -8.62 -31.17
C GLY A 56 -13.03 -9.44 -31.73
N GLY A 57 -12.20 -9.97 -30.84
CA GLY A 57 -11.03 -10.78 -31.11
C GLY A 57 -10.68 -11.78 -30.02
N ALA A 58 -11.49 -11.87 -28.94
CA ALA A 58 -11.22 -12.85 -27.90
C ALA A 58 -11.41 -14.30 -28.43
N PRO A 59 -10.46 -15.19 -28.13
CA PRO A 59 -10.58 -16.61 -28.52
C PRO A 59 -11.87 -17.24 -28.00
N SER A 60 -12.41 -18.24 -28.70
CA SER A 60 -13.70 -18.86 -28.35
C SER A 60 -13.76 -19.47 -26.94
N TRP A 61 -12.62 -19.87 -26.39
CA TRP A 61 -12.51 -20.41 -25.04
C TRP A 61 -12.73 -19.35 -23.93
N HIS A 62 -12.67 -18.04 -24.26
CA HIS A 62 -13.05 -16.95 -23.33
C HIS A 62 -14.58 -16.76 -23.18
N ARG A 63 -15.41 -17.55 -23.86
CA ARG A 63 -16.86 -17.32 -23.90
C ARG A 63 -17.68 -18.16 -22.92
N LEU A 64 -17.04 -19.01 -22.12
CA LEU A 64 -17.71 -19.96 -21.22
C LEU A 64 -17.52 -19.50 -19.77
N THR A 65 -18.54 -18.93 -19.15
CA THR A 65 -18.47 -18.29 -17.81
C THR A 65 -18.15 -19.26 -16.68
N GLU A 66 -18.62 -20.50 -16.71
CA GLU A 66 -18.26 -21.52 -15.72
C GLU A 66 -16.81 -21.97 -15.88
N ASP A 67 -16.37 -22.18 -17.12
CA ASP A 67 -14.99 -22.54 -17.42
C ASP A 67 -13.98 -21.43 -16.98
N HIS A 68 -14.39 -20.16 -17.03
CA HIS A 68 -13.53 -19.05 -16.57
C HIS A 68 -13.30 -19.06 -15.05
N ARG A 69 -14.34 -19.37 -14.28
CA ARG A 69 -14.23 -19.49 -12.82
C ARG A 69 -13.31 -20.63 -12.43
N GLU A 70 -13.51 -21.80 -13.01
CA GLU A 70 -12.67 -22.98 -12.78
C GLU A 70 -11.23 -22.71 -13.22
N TRP A 71 -11.04 -22.10 -14.38
CA TRP A 71 -9.72 -21.76 -14.89
C TRP A 71 -9.00 -20.76 -13.98
N ALA A 72 -9.67 -19.71 -13.53
CA ALA A 72 -9.09 -18.72 -12.63
C ALA A 72 -8.71 -19.35 -11.27
N SER A 73 -9.58 -20.19 -10.71
CA SER A 73 -9.31 -20.93 -9.49
C SER A 73 -8.12 -21.88 -9.66
N TYR A 74 -8.05 -22.61 -10.77
CA TYR A 74 -6.93 -23.49 -11.09
C TYR A 74 -5.61 -22.72 -11.21
N ARG A 75 -5.62 -21.57 -11.94
CA ARG A 75 -4.43 -20.71 -12.08
C ARG A 75 -3.94 -20.20 -10.75
N LEU A 76 -4.82 -19.63 -9.92
CA LEU A 76 -4.46 -19.18 -8.58
C LEU A 76 -3.95 -20.32 -7.69
N GLY A 77 -4.55 -21.51 -7.83
CA GLY A 77 -4.08 -22.71 -7.14
C GLY A 77 -2.64 -23.07 -7.52
N LEU A 78 -2.29 -23.02 -8.80
CA LEU A 78 -0.93 -23.27 -9.26
C LEU A 78 0.05 -22.18 -8.78
N ASP A 79 -0.35 -20.90 -8.85
CA ASP A 79 0.51 -19.78 -8.50
C ASP A 79 0.76 -19.72 -6.97
N LEU A 80 -0.16 -20.29 -6.18
CA LEU A 80 -0.05 -20.39 -4.72
C LEU A 80 0.48 -21.76 -4.23
N ASP A 81 0.66 -22.72 -5.13
CA ASP A 81 1.23 -24.00 -4.78
C ASP A 81 2.66 -23.82 -4.21
N GLY A 82 2.95 -24.49 -3.10
CA GLY A 82 4.23 -24.36 -2.43
C GLY A 82 4.46 -23.02 -1.70
N ALA A 83 3.47 -22.11 -1.65
CA ALA A 83 3.59 -20.85 -0.90
C ALA A 83 3.91 -21.04 0.58
N GLY A 84 3.54 -22.20 1.18
CA GLY A 84 3.84 -22.53 2.57
C GLY A 84 3.10 -21.67 3.59
N ILE A 85 1.94 -21.14 3.20
CA ILE A 85 1.03 -20.33 4.02
C ILE A 85 -0.40 -20.84 3.83
N ASP A 86 -1.28 -20.56 4.80
CA ASP A 86 -2.71 -20.83 4.66
C ASP A 86 -3.32 -19.88 3.61
N THR A 87 -3.96 -20.43 2.58
CA THR A 87 -4.52 -19.69 1.44
C THR A 87 -5.98 -20.00 1.25
N ASP A 88 -6.74 -18.96 0.91
CA ASP A 88 -8.17 -19.05 0.58
C ASP A 88 -8.41 -18.35 -0.76
N ILE A 89 -8.96 -19.07 -1.74
CA ILE A 89 -9.12 -18.59 -3.11
C ILE A 89 -10.59 -18.25 -3.37
N HIS A 90 -10.85 -17.01 -3.75
CA HIS A 90 -12.16 -16.50 -4.11
C HIS A 90 -12.16 -16.07 -5.58
N VAL A 91 -13.10 -16.60 -6.35
CA VAL A 91 -13.37 -16.15 -7.72
C VAL A 91 -14.82 -15.70 -7.79
N GLU A 92 -15.01 -14.41 -7.95
CA GLU A 92 -16.32 -13.75 -7.93
C GLU A 92 -16.64 -13.16 -9.31
N SER A 93 -17.89 -12.68 -9.49
CA SER A 93 -18.31 -11.99 -10.71
C SER A 93 -18.97 -10.67 -10.34
N GLY A 94 -18.58 -9.56 -10.98
CA GLY A 94 -19.16 -8.24 -10.70
C GLY A 94 -18.15 -7.11 -10.72
N ASP A 95 -18.36 -6.08 -9.86
CA ASP A 95 -17.45 -4.96 -9.69
C ASP A 95 -16.29 -5.36 -8.76
N PRO A 96 -15.03 -5.34 -9.24
CA PRO A 96 -13.89 -5.76 -8.44
C PRO A 96 -13.73 -4.95 -7.14
N ALA A 97 -13.97 -3.63 -7.19
CA ALA A 97 -13.80 -2.80 -6.00
C ALA A 97 -14.82 -3.14 -4.92
N GLU A 98 -16.07 -3.45 -5.29
CA GLU A 98 -17.12 -3.85 -4.35
C GLU A 98 -16.79 -5.17 -3.66
N HIS A 99 -16.31 -6.16 -4.41
CA HIS A 99 -15.90 -7.45 -3.85
C HIS A 99 -14.68 -7.31 -2.93
N ILE A 100 -13.69 -6.49 -3.30
CA ILE A 100 -12.52 -6.21 -2.44
C ILE A 100 -12.97 -5.59 -1.12
N LEU A 101 -13.81 -4.55 -1.16
CA LEU A 101 -14.28 -3.85 0.03
C LEU A 101 -15.09 -4.78 0.94
N HIS A 102 -16.01 -5.55 0.34
CA HIS A 102 -16.83 -6.51 1.07
C HIS A 102 -15.99 -7.59 1.73
N LEU A 103 -15.09 -8.23 0.98
CA LEU A 103 -14.29 -9.35 1.48
C LEU A 103 -13.28 -8.90 2.54
N ALA A 104 -12.66 -7.72 2.35
CA ALA A 104 -11.76 -7.13 3.34
C ALA A 104 -12.46 -6.92 4.69
N GLN A 105 -13.70 -6.45 4.67
CA GLN A 105 -14.51 -6.25 5.88
C GLN A 105 -15.01 -7.58 6.45
N ALA A 106 -15.60 -8.45 5.63
CA ALA A 106 -16.20 -9.71 6.07
C ALA A 106 -15.19 -10.66 6.71
N CYS A 107 -13.95 -10.69 6.20
CA CYS A 107 -12.88 -11.53 6.72
C CYS A 107 -12.00 -10.84 7.76
N GLY A 108 -12.25 -9.57 8.08
CA GLY A 108 -11.43 -8.82 9.03
C GLY A 108 -9.97 -8.68 8.59
N CYS A 109 -9.73 -8.43 7.30
CA CYS A 109 -8.39 -8.32 6.76
C CYS A 109 -7.61 -7.15 7.39
N GLY A 110 -6.32 -7.33 7.60
CA GLY A 110 -5.42 -6.31 8.14
C GLY A 110 -4.69 -5.51 7.06
N LEU A 111 -4.69 -6.00 5.82
CA LEU A 111 -4.02 -5.39 4.68
C LEU A 111 -4.71 -5.82 3.38
N VAL A 112 -4.88 -4.88 2.45
CA VAL A 112 -5.26 -5.16 1.06
C VAL A 112 -4.05 -4.92 0.17
N VAL A 113 -3.73 -5.87 -0.70
CA VAL A 113 -2.65 -5.80 -1.69
C VAL A 113 -3.26 -5.82 -3.09
N THR A 114 -2.81 -4.93 -3.96
CA THR A 114 -3.27 -4.86 -5.34
C THR A 114 -2.14 -4.43 -6.27
N GLY A 115 -2.18 -4.81 -7.53
CA GLY A 115 -1.32 -4.27 -8.56
C GLY A 115 -1.79 -2.89 -9.05
N VAL A 116 -1.01 -2.24 -9.88
CA VAL A 116 -1.44 -1.08 -10.67
C VAL A 116 -2.37 -1.54 -11.80
N GLY A 117 -3.39 -0.73 -12.11
CA GLY A 117 -4.32 -1.09 -13.20
C GLY A 117 -3.63 -1.17 -14.59
N ARG A 118 -4.30 -1.84 -15.54
CA ARG A 118 -3.77 -2.23 -16.86
C ARG A 118 -3.34 -1.10 -17.81
N ASN A 119 -3.54 0.16 -17.48
CA ASN A 119 -3.27 1.27 -18.39
C ASN A 119 -1.88 1.86 -18.19
N GLU A 120 -0.89 1.33 -18.89
CA GLU A 120 0.38 2.01 -19.13
C GLU A 120 0.23 2.88 -20.38
N SER A 121 0.08 4.20 -20.23
CA SER A 121 0.11 5.14 -21.34
C SER A 121 1.34 6.03 -21.21
N LEU A 122 2.20 6.00 -22.22
CA LEU A 122 3.36 6.91 -22.37
C LEU A 122 4.32 6.97 -21.15
N GLY A 123 4.62 5.81 -20.53
CA GLY A 123 5.59 5.76 -19.42
C GLY A 123 5.07 6.33 -18.08
N ARG A 124 3.77 6.64 -17.97
CA ARG A 124 3.11 6.96 -16.71
C ARG A 124 2.27 5.77 -16.26
N LEU A 125 2.47 5.36 -15.02
CA LEU A 125 1.60 4.38 -14.36
C LEU A 125 0.27 5.08 -14.07
N LEU A 126 -0.76 4.76 -14.85
CA LEU A 126 -2.11 5.24 -14.56
C LEU A 126 -2.75 4.32 -13.52
N LEU A 127 -3.14 4.90 -12.40
CA LEU A 127 -3.86 4.19 -11.36
C LEU A 127 -5.23 3.73 -11.89
N GLY A 128 -5.49 2.43 -11.88
CA GLY A 128 -6.77 1.87 -12.33
C GLY A 128 -7.96 2.36 -11.51
N SER A 129 -9.14 2.40 -12.13
CA SER A 129 -10.39 2.82 -11.47
C SER A 129 -10.70 2.01 -10.21
N THR A 130 -10.47 0.69 -10.26
CA THR A 130 -10.62 -0.23 -9.12
C THR A 130 -9.73 0.17 -7.95
N VAL A 131 -8.43 0.38 -8.21
CA VAL A 131 -7.47 0.78 -7.16
C VAL A 131 -7.86 2.12 -6.55
N ARG A 132 -8.25 3.12 -7.35
CA ARG A 132 -8.75 4.41 -6.85
C ARG A 132 -9.98 4.25 -5.96
N LYS A 133 -10.95 3.41 -6.36
CA LYS A 133 -12.16 3.14 -5.59
C LYS A 133 -11.83 2.42 -4.28
N VAL A 134 -10.95 1.42 -4.30
CA VAL A 134 -10.50 0.68 -3.11
C VAL A 134 -9.77 1.61 -2.14
N VAL A 135 -8.76 2.34 -2.60
CA VAL A 135 -7.99 3.28 -1.77
C VAL A 135 -8.89 4.33 -1.11
N ARG A 136 -9.96 4.76 -1.79
CA ARG A 136 -10.90 5.74 -1.24
C ARG A 136 -11.84 5.19 -0.17
N HIS A 137 -12.18 3.90 -0.22
CA HIS A 137 -13.28 3.38 0.58
C HIS A 137 -12.89 2.29 1.60
N VAL A 138 -11.79 1.58 1.38
CA VAL A 138 -11.37 0.54 2.32
C VAL A 138 -10.93 1.14 3.65
N ALA A 139 -11.23 0.44 4.74
CA ALA A 139 -10.89 0.90 6.10
C ALA A 139 -9.47 0.52 6.54
N VAL A 140 -8.87 -0.46 5.86
CA VAL A 140 -7.56 -1.01 6.20
C VAL A 140 -6.48 -0.47 5.24
N PRO A 141 -5.18 -0.60 5.55
CA PRO A 141 -4.11 -0.21 4.63
C PRO A 141 -4.24 -0.86 3.26
N VAL A 142 -3.85 -0.11 2.23
CA VAL A 142 -3.75 -0.61 0.85
C VAL A 142 -2.32 -0.52 0.39
N LEU A 143 -1.75 -1.64 -0.01
CA LEU A 143 -0.46 -1.72 -0.68
C LEU A 143 -0.66 -1.86 -2.18
N VAL A 144 -0.21 -0.86 -2.94
CA VAL A 144 -0.21 -0.88 -4.40
C VAL A 144 1.18 -1.31 -4.87
N VAL A 145 1.25 -2.50 -5.45
CA VAL A 145 2.50 -3.13 -5.90
C VAL A 145 2.77 -2.76 -7.35
N LYS A 146 3.96 -2.23 -7.59
CA LYS A 146 4.44 -1.81 -8.91
C LYS A 146 5.65 -2.63 -9.36
N THR A 147 6.46 -3.03 -8.40
CA THR A 147 7.73 -3.69 -8.65
C THR A 147 7.63 -5.20 -8.44
N ARG A 148 8.49 -5.96 -9.11
CA ARG A 148 8.57 -7.41 -8.86
C ARG A 148 9.24 -7.64 -7.50
N PRO A 149 8.62 -8.44 -6.60
CA PRO A 149 9.22 -8.75 -5.32
C PRO A 149 10.47 -9.62 -5.46
N HIS A 150 11.50 -9.31 -4.67
CA HIS A 150 12.72 -10.11 -4.52
C HIS A 150 12.92 -10.58 -3.07
N GLY A 151 11.82 -10.80 -2.32
CA GLY A 151 11.81 -11.11 -0.90
C GLY A 151 11.21 -9.97 -0.08
N THR A 152 11.65 -9.83 1.18
CA THR A 152 11.24 -8.74 2.07
C THR A 152 11.67 -7.38 1.51
N TYR A 153 10.99 -6.32 1.92
CA TYR A 153 11.44 -4.97 1.55
C TYR A 153 12.77 -4.66 2.23
N PRO A 154 13.85 -4.41 1.49
CA PRO A 154 15.16 -4.09 2.08
C PRO A 154 15.15 -2.69 2.73
N LYS A 155 14.28 -1.79 2.26
CA LYS A 155 14.13 -0.42 2.77
C LYS A 155 12.71 0.08 2.55
N GLY A 156 12.19 0.80 3.53
CA GLY A 156 10.93 1.54 3.45
C GLY A 156 11.10 2.97 3.91
N VAL A 157 10.36 3.90 3.30
CA VAL A 157 10.28 5.28 3.76
C VAL A 157 8.86 5.62 4.15
N VAL A 158 8.68 6.25 5.30
CA VAL A 158 7.40 6.75 5.79
C VAL A 158 7.39 8.26 5.66
N ALA A 159 6.55 8.77 4.76
CA ALA A 159 6.36 10.20 4.59
C ALA A 159 5.53 10.76 5.74
N THR A 160 6.01 11.87 6.34
CA THR A 160 5.31 12.54 7.45
C THR A 160 5.18 14.03 7.22
N ASP A 161 4.04 14.56 7.66
CA ASP A 161 3.75 15.97 7.85
C ASP A 161 3.56 16.30 9.35
N PHE A 162 4.05 15.41 10.21
CA PHE A 162 3.89 15.41 11.66
C PHE A 162 2.43 15.33 12.15
N SER A 163 1.50 15.04 11.26
CA SER A 163 0.10 14.82 11.64
C SER A 163 -0.10 13.50 12.40
N PRO A 164 -1.18 13.40 13.20
CA PRO A 164 -1.56 12.13 13.84
C PRO A 164 -1.76 10.99 12.84
N GLU A 165 -2.22 11.30 11.63
CA GLU A 165 -2.43 10.34 10.55
C GLU A 165 -1.10 9.76 10.05
N SER A 166 -0.07 10.58 9.89
CA SER A 166 1.25 10.09 9.51
C SER A 166 1.92 9.31 10.65
N GLY A 167 1.68 9.68 11.89
CA GLY A 167 2.08 8.92 13.08
C GLY A 167 1.41 7.53 13.13
N HIS A 168 0.10 7.48 12.86
CA HIS A 168 -0.63 6.22 12.74
C HIS A 168 -0.06 5.35 11.61
N ALA A 169 0.28 5.97 10.47
CA ALA A 169 0.88 5.26 9.34
C ALA A 169 2.23 4.64 9.70
N LEU A 170 3.09 5.35 10.42
CA LEU A 170 4.37 4.81 10.90
C LEU A 170 4.16 3.64 11.86
N GLY A 171 3.29 3.80 12.86
CA GLY A 171 3.00 2.73 13.82
C GLY A 171 2.43 1.48 13.17
N LEU A 172 1.60 1.63 12.13
CA LEU A 172 1.02 0.50 11.40
C LEU A 172 2.04 -0.12 10.46
N ALA A 173 2.86 0.68 9.76
CA ALA A 173 3.95 0.19 8.93
C ALA A 173 4.94 -0.66 9.74
N ALA A 174 5.32 -0.21 10.94
CA ALA A 174 6.19 -0.97 11.83
C ALA A 174 5.64 -2.35 12.21
N ARG A 175 4.31 -2.48 12.34
CA ARG A 175 3.65 -3.77 12.63
C ARG A 175 3.51 -4.66 11.40
N LEU A 176 3.18 -4.08 10.24
CA LEU A 176 2.97 -4.82 9.00
C LEU A 176 4.28 -5.21 8.30
N LEU A 177 5.36 -4.53 8.62
CA LEU A 177 6.67 -4.67 7.97
C LEU A 177 7.78 -4.87 9.02
N PRO A 178 7.68 -5.91 9.87
CA PRO A 178 8.55 -6.05 11.05
C PRO A 178 10.03 -6.28 10.70
N ARG A 179 10.32 -6.63 9.45
CA ARG A 179 11.69 -6.88 8.98
C ARG A 179 12.25 -5.78 8.06
N THR A 180 11.45 -4.75 7.79
CA THR A 180 11.82 -3.66 6.88
C THR A 180 12.37 -2.49 7.69
N PRO A 181 13.64 -2.08 7.49
CA PRO A 181 14.15 -0.84 8.05
C PRO A 181 13.35 0.34 7.50
N LEU A 182 12.74 1.14 8.38
CA LEU A 182 11.91 2.28 8.03
C LEU A 182 12.66 3.58 8.30
N THR A 183 12.73 4.46 7.31
CA THR A 183 13.18 5.84 7.47
C THR A 183 11.96 6.76 7.52
N VAL A 184 11.90 7.67 8.48
CA VAL A 184 10.90 8.73 8.50
C VAL A 184 11.41 9.92 7.70
N PHE A 185 10.63 10.33 6.70
CA PHE A 185 10.97 11.41 5.78
C PHE A 185 9.99 12.57 5.92
N HIS A 186 10.50 13.75 6.20
CA HIS A 186 9.74 14.99 6.19
C HIS A 186 10.26 15.93 5.11
N ALA A 187 9.35 16.45 4.29
CA ALA A 187 9.63 17.53 3.37
C ALA A 187 9.03 18.84 3.91
N CYS A 188 9.89 19.79 4.22
CA CYS A 188 9.47 21.11 4.64
C CYS A 188 9.29 22.00 3.41
N ASP A 189 8.06 22.43 3.15
CA ASP A 189 7.80 23.39 2.06
C ASP A 189 8.51 24.70 2.36
N THR A 190 9.26 25.21 1.38
CA THR A 190 10.05 26.41 1.61
C THR A 190 9.15 27.61 1.89
N VAL A 191 9.40 28.29 2.99
CA VAL A 191 8.75 29.55 3.32
C VAL A 191 8.90 30.52 2.14
N LEU A 192 7.78 30.98 1.60
CA LEU A 192 7.70 31.99 0.55
C LEU A 192 8.65 33.15 0.86
N GLY A 193 9.71 33.29 0.09
CA GLY A 193 10.61 34.46 0.15
C GLY A 193 12.09 34.18 0.38
N MET A 194 12.55 32.94 0.53
CA MET A 194 13.99 32.65 0.54
C MET A 194 14.45 32.22 -0.87
N PRO A 195 15.16 33.09 -1.62
CA PRO A 195 15.90 32.65 -2.79
C PRO A 195 17.18 32.01 -2.31
N GLY A 196 17.31 30.72 -2.46
CA GLY A 196 18.54 30.04 -2.11
C GLY A 196 18.41 28.53 -2.21
N ASP A 197 19.46 27.91 -2.65
CA ASP A 197 19.67 26.48 -2.71
C ASP A 197 19.03 25.78 -1.49
N ALA A 198 18.14 24.84 -1.74
CA ALA A 198 17.50 24.00 -0.72
C ALA A 198 18.49 23.24 0.21
N ALA A 199 19.78 23.35 -0.07
CA ALA A 199 20.87 22.76 0.71
C ALA A 199 21.25 23.56 1.98
N HIS A 200 20.75 24.80 2.17
CA HIS A 200 21.20 25.67 3.26
C HIS A 200 20.03 26.32 4.01
N ALA A 201 19.21 25.47 4.66
CA ALA A 201 18.27 26.00 5.65
C ALA A 201 19.03 26.61 6.85
N PRO A 202 18.54 27.72 7.43
CA PRO A 202 19.11 28.27 8.65
C PRO A 202 19.23 27.21 9.74
N GLU A 203 20.35 27.20 10.49
CA GLU A 203 20.60 26.25 11.59
C GLU A 203 19.46 26.25 12.62
N SER A 204 18.84 27.41 12.87
CA SER A 204 17.67 27.51 13.76
C SER A 204 16.49 26.68 13.26
N LEU A 205 16.19 26.72 11.95
CA LEU A 205 15.09 25.94 11.37
C LEU A 205 15.38 24.44 11.39
N GLN A 206 16.62 24.02 11.14
CA GLN A 206 17.05 22.64 11.30
C GLN A 206 16.85 22.14 12.72
N HIS A 207 17.25 22.93 13.71
CA HIS A 207 17.08 22.60 15.13
C HIS A 207 15.61 22.47 15.51
N ASP A 208 14.75 23.37 15.05
CA ASP A 208 13.31 23.36 15.31
C ASP A 208 12.65 22.11 14.71
N LEU A 209 12.98 21.75 13.48
CA LEU A 209 12.46 20.57 12.82
C LEU A 209 12.97 19.25 13.43
N ASP A 210 14.22 19.22 13.89
CA ASP A 210 14.75 18.08 14.64
C ASP A 210 14.05 17.92 16.00
N HIS A 211 13.66 19.03 16.62
CA HIS A 211 12.88 19.01 17.86
C HIS A 211 11.46 18.49 17.58
N GLU A 212 10.82 18.98 16.53
CA GLU A 212 9.47 18.56 16.12
C GLU A 212 9.44 17.08 15.73
N MET A 213 10.43 16.59 14.97
CA MET A 213 10.58 15.18 14.65
C MET A 213 10.70 14.31 15.89
N ARG A 214 11.51 14.74 16.87
CA ARG A 214 11.66 13.99 18.12
C ARG A 214 10.37 13.97 18.93
N GLY A 215 9.65 15.09 19.01
CA GLY A 215 8.33 15.18 19.63
C GLY A 215 7.33 14.25 18.97
N PHE A 216 7.23 14.33 17.63
CA PHE A 216 6.36 13.46 16.83
C PHE A 216 6.62 11.97 17.08
N LEU A 217 7.90 11.55 17.10
CA LEU A 217 8.23 10.13 17.34
C LEU A 217 7.93 9.71 18.78
N ALA A 218 8.09 10.60 19.76
CA ALA A 218 7.78 10.32 21.16
C ALA A 218 6.29 10.13 21.42
N ASP A 219 5.43 10.79 20.64
CA ASP A 219 3.98 10.72 20.75
C ASP A 219 3.39 9.44 20.15
N ILE A 220 4.18 8.68 19.35
CA ILE A 220 3.69 7.44 18.73
C ILE A 220 3.84 6.28 19.72
N ALA A 221 2.71 5.89 20.33
CA ALA A 221 2.69 4.78 21.26
C ALA A 221 3.01 3.43 20.60
N GLY A 222 3.86 2.64 21.25
CA GLY A 222 4.10 1.24 20.88
C GLY A 222 4.98 1.02 19.64
N LEU A 223 5.79 2.03 19.26
CA LEU A 223 6.83 1.79 18.25
C LEU A 223 7.83 0.75 18.78
N PRO A 224 8.19 -0.26 17.97
CA PRO A 224 9.23 -1.21 18.34
C PRO A 224 10.59 -0.50 18.54
N PRO A 225 11.48 -1.02 19.43
CA PRO A 225 12.83 -0.50 19.55
C PRO A 225 13.57 -0.49 18.19
N GLY A 226 14.22 0.64 17.87
CA GLY A 226 14.93 0.81 16.61
C GLY A 226 14.04 1.19 15.42
N VAL A 227 12.79 1.55 15.65
CA VAL A 227 11.91 2.16 14.63
C VAL A 227 11.62 3.61 15.03
N PRO A 228 11.85 4.58 14.11
CA PRO A 228 12.45 4.40 12.79
C PRO A 228 13.95 4.07 12.88
N ALA A 229 14.48 3.42 11.83
CA ALA A 229 15.91 3.15 11.71
C ALA A 229 16.70 4.44 11.43
N ASP A 230 16.07 5.42 10.77
CA ASP A 230 16.65 6.72 10.42
C ASP A 230 15.56 7.79 10.27
N THR A 231 15.96 9.06 10.30
CA THR A 231 15.10 10.22 10.05
C THR A 231 15.76 11.15 9.04
N THR A 232 14.97 11.74 8.16
CA THR A 232 15.48 12.67 7.14
C THR A 232 14.52 13.84 6.98
N VAL A 233 15.04 15.05 7.04
CA VAL A 233 14.31 16.27 6.70
C VAL A 233 14.95 16.90 5.49
N GLN A 234 14.12 17.28 4.49
CA GLN A 234 14.57 17.99 3.30
C GLN A 234 13.69 19.22 3.04
N TYR A 235 14.24 20.20 2.32
CA TYR A 235 13.56 21.47 2.06
C TYR A 235 13.18 21.57 0.59
N GLY A 236 11.91 21.78 0.31
CA GLY A 236 11.35 21.91 -1.04
C GLY A 236 10.04 21.21 -1.21
N GLU A 237 9.63 21.07 -2.45
CA GLU A 237 8.35 20.48 -2.81
C GLU A 237 8.32 18.96 -2.47
N PRO A 238 7.35 18.50 -1.64
CA PRO A 238 7.36 17.16 -1.03
C PRO A 238 7.42 16.01 -2.02
N GLU A 239 6.69 16.09 -3.13
CA GLU A 239 6.63 15.00 -4.12
C GLU A 239 7.94 14.84 -4.87
N THR A 240 8.53 15.95 -5.26
CA THR A 240 9.82 15.99 -5.96
C THR A 240 10.92 15.41 -5.05
N LEU A 241 11.01 15.92 -3.81
CA LEU A 241 12.02 15.48 -2.85
C LEU A 241 11.88 14.01 -2.47
N LEU A 242 10.64 13.54 -2.25
CA LEU A 242 10.39 12.14 -1.93
C LEU A 242 10.73 11.23 -3.12
N SER A 243 10.39 11.66 -4.34
CA SER A 243 10.72 10.91 -5.56
C SER A 243 12.24 10.81 -5.77
N GLU A 244 12.96 11.91 -5.58
CA GLU A 244 14.43 11.93 -5.65
C GLU A 244 15.07 11.08 -4.55
N TYR A 245 14.53 11.15 -3.32
CA TYR A 245 14.98 10.33 -2.20
C TYR A 245 14.82 8.85 -2.51
N VAL A 246 13.64 8.42 -2.96
CA VAL A 246 13.33 7.03 -3.34
C VAL A 246 14.30 6.54 -4.42
N PHE A 247 14.49 7.34 -5.47
CA PHE A 247 15.39 6.99 -6.56
C PHE A 247 16.85 6.87 -6.10
N ARG A 248 17.35 7.86 -5.37
CA ARG A 248 18.75 7.91 -4.90
C ARG A 248 19.08 6.81 -3.91
N THR A 249 18.15 6.51 -2.99
CA THR A 249 18.37 5.49 -1.95
C THR A 249 17.94 4.09 -2.40
N ARG A 250 17.35 3.96 -3.59
CA ARG A 250 16.78 2.72 -4.10
C ARG A 250 15.78 2.13 -3.10
N CYS A 251 14.88 2.99 -2.62
CA CYS A 251 13.85 2.59 -1.68
C CYS A 251 12.72 1.88 -2.43
N ASP A 252 12.33 0.69 -1.98
CA ASP A 252 11.35 -0.14 -2.67
C ASP A 252 9.92 0.11 -2.21
N LEU A 253 9.74 0.80 -1.07
CA LEU A 253 8.43 1.04 -0.47
C LEU A 253 8.31 2.45 0.09
N VAL A 254 7.23 3.14 -0.27
CA VAL A 254 6.79 4.38 0.39
C VAL A 254 5.51 4.10 1.17
N VAL A 255 5.47 4.56 2.41
CA VAL A 255 4.27 4.55 3.26
C VAL A 255 3.81 5.97 3.48
N ALA A 256 2.53 6.24 3.29
CA ALA A 256 1.96 7.56 3.53
C ALA A 256 0.61 7.48 4.23
N GLY A 257 0.38 8.41 5.15
CA GLY A 257 -0.92 8.65 5.76
C GLY A 257 -1.87 9.30 4.75
N ALA A 258 -3.11 8.81 4.65
CA ALA A 258 -4.15 9.42 3.84
C ALA A 258 -5.14 10.14 4.75
N GLN A 259 -5.18 11.47 4.68
CA GLN A 259 -6.13 12.28 5.46
C GLN A 259 -7.56 12.12 4.95
N ARG A 260 -8.52 12.08 5.88
CA ARG A 260 -9.93 12.29 5.56
C ARG A 260 -10.22 13.79 5.56
N MET A 261 -10.54 14.37 4.43
CA MET A 261 -11.09 15.73 4.41
C MET A 261 -12.46 15.73 5.09
N LYS A 262 -12.57 16.43 6.24
CA LYS A 262 -13.84 16.64 6.94
C LYS A 262 -14.73 17.57 6.09
N GLY A 263 -15.94 17.13 5.76
CA GLY A 263 -17.02 18.04 5.30
C GLY A 263 -17.51 17.90 3.85
N ILE A 264 -16.98 16.98 3.04
CA ILE A 264 -17.53 16.67 1.72
C ILE A 264 -18.03 15.24 1.73
N MET A 265 -19.29 15.00 1.31
CA MET A 265 -19.84 13.66 1.13
C MET A 265 -19.05 12.92 0.04
N GLY A 266 -18.05 12.16 0.47
CA GLY A 266 -17.16 11.37 -0.38
C GLY A 266 -15.78 11.27 0.25
N ALA A 267 -15.30 10.04 0.43
CA ALA A 267 -13.95 9.80 0.91
C ALA A 267 -12.97 10.25 -0.20
N MET A 268 -12.44 11.47 -0.11
CA MET A 268 -11.35 11.90 -0.98
C MET A 268 -10.03 11.38 -0.39
N VAL A 269 -9.28 10.66 -1.20
CA VAL A 269 -7.84 10.46 -0.97
C VAL A 269 -7.19 11.82 -1.21
N GLY A 270 -6.33 12.26 -0.31
CA GLY A 270 -5.65 13.54 -0.48
C GLY A 270 -4.91 13.58 -1.83
N SER A 271 -4.88 14.74 -2.46
CA SER A 271 -4.22 14.93 -3.77
C SER A 271 -2.75 14.45 -3.75
N VAL A 272 -2.07 14.59 -2.63
CA VAL A 272 -0.69 14.12 -2.44
C VAL A 272 -0.61 12.59 -2.52
N ALA A 273 -1.50 11.87 -1.83
CA ALA A 273 -1.48 10.40 -1.85
C ALA A 273 -1.78 9.83 -3.26
N GLU A 274 -2.71 10.42 -4.01
CA GLU A 274 -2.96 10.02 -5.41
C GLU A 274 -1.73 10.31 -6.30
N ARG A 275 -1.10 11.46 -6.14
CA ARG A 275 0.12 11.80 -6.89
C ARG A 275 1.28 10.88 -6.56
N LEU A 276 1.49 10.52 -5.28
CA LEU A 276 2.50 9.54 -4.89
C LEU A 276 2.25 8.18 -5.53
N LEU A 277 0.99 7.75 -5.61
CA LEU A 277 0.64 6.51 -6.30
C LEU A 277 0.97 6.55 -7.80
N GLU A 278 0.91 7.70 -8.45
CA GLU A 278 1.15 7.85 -9.89
C GLU A 278 2.63 8.15 -10.24
N SER A 279 3.32 8.91 -9.38
CA SER A 279 4.67 9.42 -9.67
C SER A 279 5.81 8.52 -9.18
N LEU A 280 5.62 7.80 -8.07
CA LEU A 280 6.69 7.02 -7.49
C LEU A 280 6.96 5.72 -8.25
N PRO A 281 8.22 5.35 -8.48
CA PRO A 281 8.57 4.07 -9.11
C PRO A 281 8.48 2.87 -8.14
N SER A 282 8.45 3.13 -6.83
CA SER A 282 8.37 2.13 -5.76
C SER A 282 6.95 1.67 -5.50
N ASP A 283 6.78 0.60 -4.76
CA ASP A 283 5.51 0.22 -4.17
C ASP A 283 5.04 1.31 -3.20
N VAL A 284 3.72 1.48 -3.06
CA VAL A 284 3.15 2.50 -2.18
C VAL A 284 2.10 1.89 -1.26
N MET A 285 2.28 2.05 0.05
CA MET A 285 1.29 1.70 1.06
C MET A 285 0.59 2.96 1.54
N LEU A 286 -0.72 3.01 1.35
CA LEU A 286 -1.56 4.06 1.91
C LEU A 286 -2.25 3.58 3.17
N VAL A 287 -2.10 4.34 4.23
CA VAL A 287 -2.71 4.08 5.55
C VAL A 287 -3.73 5.15 5.83
N ARG A 288 -4.99 4.76 6.01
CA ARG A 288 -6.03 5.72 6.38
C ARG A 288 -5.99 5.97 7.89
N GLY A 289 -6.05 7.24 8.27
CA GLY A 289 -6.23 7.63 9.67
C GLY A 289 -7.55 7.04 10.21
N GLN A 290 -7.52 6.53 11.44
CA GLN A 290 -8.75 6.19 12.15
C GLN A 290 -9.56 7.48 12.30
N ALA A 291 -10.88 7.40 12.10
CA ALA A 291 -11.75 8.52 12.47
C ALA A 291 -11.56 8.73 13.98
N VAL A 292 -11.02 9.89 14.36
CA VAL A 292 -11.06 10.32 15.77
C VAL A 292 -12.54 10.41 16.13
N PRO A 293 -12.99 9.68 17.17
CA PRO A 293 -14.39 9.65 17.59
C PRO A 293 -14.91 11.04 17.96
#